data_f3ce013dc4c4484553577190e7dc2371
#
_entry.id   f3ce013dc4c4484553577190e7dc2371
#
_cell.length_a   1.000
_cell.length_b   1.000
_cell.length_c   1.000
_cell.angle_alpha   90.00
_cell.angle_beta   90.00
_cell.angle_gamma   90.00
#
_symmetry.space_group_name_H-M   'P 1'
#
loop_
_entity.id
_entity.type
_entity.pdbx_description
1 polymer ?
#
loop_
_entity_poly.entity_id
_entity_poly.type
_entity_poly.pdbx_seq_one_letter_code
_entity_poly.pdbx_strand_id
1 'polypeptide(L)'
;MRAVTFFDGEGMHDGTLDVRDGRLRLLPRAAPTDTPHLDGVITGLFTDHHVHLQLVDPALLPASRLGRVIDLGADPDWIAQVSRHRVTVHYAGPFLTAPGGYPSDRAWAPTGSVREIADAEHAARTVDELAAAEVSLIKVVAHSDAGPVIDDDAFRAVVRQAAVHRVPVVAHAEGAGQAQRAVRLGATRLAHAPFSERLTDTEIAAQAASASWISTLAIHDDDACAVAIDNVRRFVAAGGEVLYGTDMGNGATPVDLREAEIDALRAAGLDGLDLLTALSPADPLAGGALLLLPDGDPNRARRLTAADIDTDTDTDTDSTEP
;
A
#
# COMPACT_ATOMS: atom_id res chain seq x y z
N MET A 1 -19.51 26.50 -0.87
CA MET A 1 -18.04 26.66 -1.01
C MET A 1 -17.43 26.71 0.39
N ARG A 2 -16.28 26.05 0.62
CA ARG A 2 -15.54 26.01 1.89
C ARG A 2 -14.06 26.28 1.67
N ALA A 3 -13.42 26.99 2.60
CA ALA A 3 -11.96 27.00 2.72
C ALA A 3 -11.52 25.66 3.31
N VAL A 4 -10.42 25.11 2.85
CA VAL A 4 -9.94 23.78 3.26
C VAL A 4 -8.43 23.74 3.30
N THR A 5 -7.89 22.82 4.11
CA THR A 5 -6.50 22.35 4.03
C THR A 5 -6.50 21.00 3.35
N PHE A 6 -5.57 20.77 2.41
CA PHE A 6 -5.45 19.49 1.72
C PHE A 6 -3.99 19.02 1.62
N PHE A 7 -3.81 17.72 1.53
CA PHE A 7 -2.53 17.07 1.28
C PHE A 7 -2.49 16.57 -0.17
N ASP A 8 -1.48 16.99 -0.95
CA ASP A 8 -1.35 16.67 -2.38
C ASP A 8 -0.47 15.45 -2.68
N GLY A 9 0.11 14.83 -1.64
CA GLY A 9 1.08 13.75 -1.73
C GLY A 9 2.49 14.20 -1.34
N GLU A 10 2.77 15.50 -1.32
CA GLU A 10 4.07 16.07 -0.96
C GLU A 10 3.98 17.00 0.26
N GLY A 11 2.87 17.76 0.39
CA GLY A 11 2.73 18.74 1.44
C GLY A 11 1.29 19.17 1.71
N MET A 12 1.13 19.98 2.76
CA MET A 12 -0.14 20.61 3.11
C MET A 12 -0.30 21.94 2.39
N HIS A 13 -1.50 22.16 1.82
CA HIS A 13 -1.84 23.35 1.08
C HIS A 13 -3.22 23.88 1.46
N ASP A 14 -3.41 25.18 1.34
CA ASP A 14 -4.72 25.79 1.42
C ASP A 14 -5.44 25.71 0.07
N GLY A 15 -6.75 25.43 0.12
CA GLY A 15 -7.57 25.26 -1.06
C GLY A 15 -9.01 25.75 -0.88
N THR A 16 -9.75 25.61 -1.93
CA THR A 16 -11.20 25.85 -1.94
C THR A 16 -11.92 24.60 -2.40
N LEU A 17 -12.90 24.14 -1.61
CA LEU A 17 -13.79 23.06 -1.96
C LEU A 17 -15.13 23.63 -2.40
N ASP A 18 -15.58 23.26 -3.60
CA ASP A 18 -16.81 23.73 -4.22
C ASP A 18 -17.67 22.54 -4.69
N VAL A 19 -18.95 22.78 -4.88
CA VAL A 19 -19.88 21.82 -5.51
C VAL A 19 -20.33 22.37 -6.85
N ARG A 20 -20.08 21.63 -7.93
CA ARG A 20 -20.57 21.95 -9.27
C ARG A 20 -21.27 20.75 -9.88
N ASP A 21 -22.48 20.94 -10.35
CA ASP A 21 -23.29 19.87 -10.95
C ASP A 21 -23.39 18.63 -10.03
N GLY A 22 -23.53 18.86 -8.71
CA GLY A 22 -23.63 17.82 -7.69
C GLY A 22 -22.31 17.08 -7.40
N ARG A 23 -21.17 17.55 -7.92
CA ARG A 23 -19.84 16.94 -7.71
C ARG A 23 -18.93 17.88 -6.92
N LEU A 24 -18.19 17.29 -6.00
CA LEU A 24 -17.11 17.99 -5.29
C LEU A 24 -15.98 18.36 -6.25
N ARG A 25 -15.45 19.56 -6.09
CA ARG A 25 -14.29 20.06 -6.81
C ARG A 25 -13.34 20.78 -5.85
N LEU A 26 -12.15 20.21 -5.69
CA LEU A 26 -11.05 20.86 -4.97
C LEU A 26 -10.28 21.76 -5.94
N LEU A 27 -9.97 22.97 -5.50
CA LEU A 27 -9.22 23.96 -6.27
C LEU A 27 -7.97 24.35 -5.47
N PRO A 28 -6.76 24.35 -6.08
CA PRO A 28 -5.51 24.73 -5.41
C PRO A 28 -5.34 26.25 -5.32
N ARG A 29 -6.32 26.92 -4.76
CA ARG A 29 -6.31 28.37 -4.51
C ARG A 29 -6.98 28.66 -3.18
N ALA A 30 -6.42 29.59 -2.44
CA ALA A 30 -7.03 30.06 -1.20
C ALA A 30 -8.45 30.57 -1.44
N ALA A 31 -9.33 30.31 -0.51
CA ALA A 31 -10.68 30.81 -0.52
C ALA A 31 -10.70 32.34 -0.19
N PRO A 32 -11.76 33.07 -0.58
CA PRO A 32 -12.00 34.43 -0.09
C PRO A 32 -11.99 34.50 1.44
N THR A 33 -11.63 35.67 1.98
CA THR A 33 -11.34 35.87 3.43
C THR A 33 -12.45 35.42 4.37
N ASP A 34 -13.71 35.59 3.95
CA ASP A 34 -14.87 35.27 4.78
C ASP A 34 -15.50 33.91 4.48
N THR A 35 -14.78 33.03 3.76
CA THR A 35 -15.29 31.71 3.42
C THR A 35 -15.20 30.81 4.65
N PRO A 36 -16.32 30.16 5.07
CA PRO A 36 -16.28 29.20 6.17
C PRO A 36 -15.27 28.07 5.93
N HIS A 37 -14.49 27.72 6.95
CA HIS A 37 -13.53 26.63 6.87
C HIS A 37 -14.20 25.28 7.15
N LEU A 38 -13.77 24.23 6.46
CA LEU A 38 -14.10 22.85 6.79
C LEU A 38 -12.90 22.25 7.54
N ASP A 39 -13.11 21.96 8.82
CA ASP A 39 -12.04 21.46 9.68
C ASP A 39 -11.58 20.06 9.30
N GLY A 40 -10.27 19.85 9.33
CA GLY A 40 -9.60 18.62 8.95
C GLY A 40 -8.75 18.76 7.70
N VAL A 41 -8.18 17.63 7.25
CA VAL A 41 -7.34 17.56 6.06
C VAL A 41 -8.08 16.81 4.96
N ILE A 42 -8.06 17.34 3.75
CA ILE A 42 -8.60 16.66 2.57
C ILE A 42 -7.47 15.92 1.85
N THR A 43 -7.73 14.66 1.46
CA THR A 43 -6.85 13.87 0.59
C THR A 43 -7.67 13.17 -0.50
N GLY A 44 -7.00 12.56 -1.47
CA GLY A 44 -7.60 11.50 -2.27
C GLY A 44 -7.73 10.19 -1.47
N LEU A 45 -8.25 9.15 -2.11
CA LEU A 45 -8.31 7.82 -1.50
C LEU A 45 -6.90 7.24 -1.37
N PHE A 46 -6.69 6.44 -0.32
CA PHE A 46 -5.40 5.84 0.02
C PHE A 46 -5.00 4.66 -0.88
N THR A 47 -3.74 4.24 -0.77
CA THR A 47 -3.20 3.06 -1.44
C THR A 47 -2.85 1.99 -0.40
N ASP A 48 -3.28 0.74 -0.61
CA ASP A 48 -2.74 -0.42 0.08
C ASP A 48 -1.74 -1.14 -0.86
N HIS A 49 -0.47 -1.20 -0.45
CA HIS A 49 0.61 -1.73 -1.26
C HIS A 49 0.81 -3.24 -1.14
N HIS A 50 -0.01 -3.92 -0.32
CA HIS A 50 0.05 -5.37 -0.17
C HIS A 50 -1.32 -5.96 0.15
N VAL A 51 -1.95 -6.52 -0.86
CA VAL A 51 -3.23 -7.23 -0.73
C VAL A 51 -3.20 -8.56 -1.47
N HIS A 52 -4.13 -9.47 -1.13
CA HIS A 52 -4.42 -10.72 -1.83
C HIS A 52 -5.92 -10.77 -2.11
N LEU A 53 -6.34 -10.15 -3.21
CA LEU A 53 -7.75 -9.97 -3.56
C LEU A 53 -8.51 -11.28 -3.81
N GLN A 54 -7.80 -12.34 -4.16
CA GLN A 54 -8.40 -13.67 -4.34
C GLN A 54 -8.81 -14.33 -3.01
N LEU A 55 -8.37 -13.78 -1.88
CA LEU A 55 -8.67 -14.27 -0.52
C LEU A 55 -9.74 -13.46 0.21
N VAL A 56 -10.26 -12.40 -0.42
CA VAL A 56 -11.29 -11.51 0.15
C VAL A 56 -12.42 -11.29 -0.87
N ASP A 57 -13.47 -10.56 -0.49
CA ASP A 57 -14.49 -10.11 -1.44
C ASP A 57 -14.10 -8.74 -2.05
N PRO A 58 -13.58 -8.68 -3.29
CA PRO A 58 -13.15 -7.44 -3.91
C PRO A 58 -14.32 -6.48 -4.23
N ALA A 59 -15.57 -6.96 -4.18
CA ALA A 59 -16.76 -6.11 -4.38
C ALA A 59 -16.95 -5.08 -3.25
N LEU A 60 -16.27 -5.24 -2.11
CA LEU A 60 -16.28 -4.29 -1.00
C LEU A 60 -15.35 -3.09 -1.23
N LEU A 61 -14.32 -3.20 -2.07
CA LEU A 61 -13.34 -2.13 -2.33
C LEU A 61 -13.96 -0.79 -2.75
N PRO A 62 -14.98 -0.71 -3.63
CA PRO A 62 -15.55 0.56 -4.03
C PRO A 62 -16.15 1.39 -2.89
N ALA A 63 -16.51 0.79 -1.77
CA ALA A 63 -17.03 1.47 -0.58
C ALA A 63 -15.92 1.85 0.43
N SER A 64 -14.71 1.31 0.27
CA SER A 64 -13.58 1.51 1.19
C SER A 64 -12.94 2.91 1.03
N ARG A 65 -12.00 3.23 1.90
CA ARG A 65 -11.14 4.42 1.82
C ARG A 65 -9.96 4.24 0.85
N LEU A 66 -9.85 3.05 0.22
CA LEU A 66 -8.79 2.72 -0.73
C LEU A 66 -9.22 3.09 -2.16
N GLY A 67 -8.36 3.82 -2.87
CA GLY A 67 -8.51 4.16 -4.29
C GLY A 67 -7.61 3.34 -5.20
N ARG A 68 -6.56 2.76 -4.62
CA ARG A 68 -5.60 1.89 -5.29
C ARG A 68 -5.19 0.77 -4.35
N VAL A 69 -5.04 -0.43 -4.90
CA VAL A 69 -4.49 -1.59 -4.20
C VAL A 69 -3.47 -2.29 -5.08
N ILE A 70 -2.47 -2.94 -4.45
CA ILE A 70 -1.43 -3.68 -5.15
C ILE A 70 -1.50 -5.14 -4.70
N ASP A 71 -2.01 -5.99 -5.58
CA ASP A 71 -2.11 -7.42 -5.33
C ASP A 71 -0.75 -8.09 -5.54
N LEU A 72 -0.25 -8.76 -4.50
CA LEU A 72 1.07 -9.38 -4.49
C LEU A 72 1.03 -10.91 -4.62
N GLY A 73 -0.07 -11.48 -5.10
CA GLY A 73 -0.13 -12.91 -5.37
C GLY A 73 -1.53 -13.39 -5.68
N ALA A 74 -1.81 -13.65 -6.96
CA ALA A 74 -3.07 -14.16 -7.44
C ALA A 74 -2.88 -14.96 -8.74
N ASP A 75 -3.91 -15.71 -9.12
CA ASP A 75 -4.01 -16.27 -10.47
C ASP A 75 -4.09 -15.13 -11.51
N PRO A 76 -3.21 -15.12 -12.54
CA PRO A 76 -3.15 -14.03 -13.51
C PRO A 76 -4.45 -13.80 -14.28
N ASP A 77 -5.14 -14.86 -14.66
CA ASP A 77 -6.38 -14.77 -15.44
C ASP A 77 -7.54 -14.23 -14.58
N TRP A 78 -7.55 -14.60 -13.30
CA TRP A 78 -8.54 -14.11 -12.35
C TRP A 78 -8.31 -12.62 -12.04
N ILE A 79 -7.09 -12.24 -11.68
CA ILE A 79 -6.78 -10.85 -11.25
C ILE A 79 -6.95 -9.85 -12.41
N ALA A 80 -6.64 -10.24 -13.64
CA ALA A 80 -6.86 -9.42 -14.82
C ALA A 80 -8.35 -9.10 -15.07
N GLN A 81 -9.27 -9.94 -14.60
CA GLN A 81 -10.71 -9.66 -14.65
C GLN A 81 -11.13 -8.69 -13.55
N VAL A 82 -10.61 -8.88 -12.33
CA VAL A 82 -10.91 -8.01 -11.17
C VAL A 82 -10.35 -6.61 -11.37
N SER A 83 -9.19 -6.44 -12.00
CA SER A 83 -8.54 -5.14 -12.23
C SER A 83 -9.35 -4.15 -13.08
N ARG A 84 -10.43 -4.60 -13.71
CA ARG A 84 -11.33 -3.77 -14.55
C ARG A 84 -12.40 -3.01 -13.76
N HIS A 85 -12.38 -3.07 -12.43
CA HIS A 85 -13.35 -2.40 -11.56
C HIS A 85 -12.97 -0.94 -11.24
N ARG A 86 -13.80 -0.27 -10.41
CA ARG A 86 -13.69 1.17 -10.11
C ARG A 86 -12.48 1.57 -9.27
N VAL A 87 -11.91 0.64 -8.51
CA VAL A 87 -10.65 0.83 -7.75
C VAL A 87 -9.50 0.46 -8.66
N THR A 88 -8.43 1.24 -8.65
CA THR A 88 -7.22 0.92 -9.41
C THR A 88 -6.51 -0.28 -8.79
N VAL A 89 -6.41 -1.37 -9.53
CA VAL A 89 -5.72 -2.60 -9.10
C VAL A 89 -4.43 -2.73 -9.91
N HIS A 90 -3.30 -2.66 -9.24
CA HIS A 90 -2.01 -3.13 -9.75
C HIS A 90 -1.77 -4.54 -9.23
N TYR A 91 -1.11 -5.40 -10.01
CA TYR A 91 -0.91 -6.78 -9.59
C TYR A 91 0.39 -7.39 -10.09
N ALA A 92 0.89 -8.38 -9.33
CA ALA A 92 2.09 -9.14 -9.64
C ALA A 92 1.81 -10.43 -10.44
N GLY A 93 0.58 -10.91 -10.42
CA GLY A 93 0.28 -12.28 -10.84
C GLY A 93 0.77 -13.29 -9.77
N PRO A 94 1.36 -14.44 -10.15
CA PRO A 94 1.68 -15.51 -9.21
C PRO A 94 2.89 -15.20 -8.33
N PHE A 95 2.95 -15.86 -7.18
CA PHE A 95 4.16 -15.94 -6.36
C PHE A 95 5.24 -16.75 -7.10
N LEU A 96 6.41 -16.16 -7.36
CA LEU A 96 7.55 -16.89 -7.89
C LEU A 96 8.37 -17.48 -6.73
N THR A 97 8.48 -18.80 -6.66
CA THR A 97 9.16 -19.52 -5.58
C THR A 97 10.03 -20.67 -6.12
N ALA A 98 10.85 -21.26 -5.27
CA ALA A 98 11.58 -22.48 -5.62
C ALA A 98 10.64 -23.69 -5.76
N PRO A 99 11.03 -24.77 -6.47
CA PRO A 99 10.29 -26.02 -6.45
C PRO A 99 10.08 -26.53 -5.01
N GLY A 100 8.82 -26.73 -4.61
CA GLY A 100 8.42 -27.07 -3.24
C GLY A 100 8.62 -25.97 -2.20
N GLY A 101 8.91 -24.75 -2.64
CA GLY A 101 9.03 -23.58 -1.76
C GLY A 101 7.67 -22.99 -1.38
N TYR A 102 7.63 -22.25 -0.26
CA TYR A 102 6.43 -21.52 0.17
C TYR A 102 5.95 -20.55 -0.91
N PRO A 103 4.64 -20.44 -1.21
CA PRO A 103 3.52 -21.14 -0.58
C PRO A 103 2.96 -22.30 -1.43
N SER A 104 3.77 -23.02 -2.22
CA SER A 104 3.31 -24.06 -3.16
C SER A 104 2.56 -25.21 -2.49
N ASP A 105 2.85 -25.47 -1.21
CA ASP A 105 2.24 -26.53 -0.41
C ASP A 105 1.08 -26.03 0.49
N ARG A 106 0.68 -24.76 0.37
CA ARG A 106 -0.32 -24.17 1.27
C ARG A 106 -1.72 -24.30 0.72
N ALA A 107 -2.62 -24.89 1.52
CA ALA A 107 -4.03 -25.07 1.15
C ALA A 107 -4.81 -23.75 0.95
N TRP A 108 -4.30 -22.64 1.53
CA TRP A 108 -4.90 -21.32 1.35
C TRP A 108 -4.52 -20.66 0.02
N ALA A 109 -3.39 -21.08 -0.61
CA ALA A 109 -2.94 -20.48 -1.86
C ALA A 109 -3.90 -20.89 -3.01
N PRO A 110 -4.52 -19.92 -3.70
CA PRO A 110 -5.45 -20.23 -4.78
C PRO A 110 -4.74 -20.97 -5.93
N THR A 111 -5.48 -21.82 -6.61
CA THR A 111 -4.97 -22.48 -7.82
C THR A 111 -4.52 -21.43 -8.83
N GLY A 112 -3.34 -21.60 -9.43
CA GLY A 112 -2.77 -20.66 -10.41
C GLY A 112 -1.99 -19.48 -9.77
N SER A 113 -2.09 -19.26 -8.46
CA SER A 113 -1.40 -18.16 -7.78
C SER A 113 0.08 -18.43 -7.47
N VAL A 114 0.62 -19.60 -7.78
CA VAL A 114 2.02 -19.97 -7.51
C VAL A 114 2.69 -20.46 -8.78
N ARG A 115 3.93 -20.02 -9.01
CA ARG A 115 4.80 -20.52 -10.08
C ARG A 115 6.17 -20.90 -9.53
N GLU A 116 6.53 -22.16 -9.62
CA GLU A 116 7.83 -22.67 -9.22
C GLU A 116 8.89 -22.36 -10.30
N ILE A 117 10.05 -21.86 -9.88
CA ILE A 117 11.16 -21.44 -10.73
C ILE A 117 12.31 -22.43 -10.52
N ALA A 118 12.60 -23.24 -11.52
CA ALA A 118 13.60 -24.30 -11.43
C ALA A 118 15.04 -23.79 -11.56
N ASP A 119 15.27 -22.76 -12.39
CA ASP A 119 16.60 -22.24 -12.73
C ASP A 119 16.52 -20.83 -13.31
N ALA A 120 17.69 -20.25 -13.62
CA ALA A 120 17.80 -18.90 -14.16
C ALA A 120 17.16 -18.70 -15.56
N GLU A 121 17.17 -19.74 -16.40
CA GLU A 121 16.55 -19.67 -17.73
C GLU A 121 15.02 -19.71 -17.61
N HIS A 122 14.50 -20.58 -16.73
CA HIS A 122 13.08 -20.61 -16.41
C HIS A 122 12.61 -19.28 -15.78
N ALA A 123 13.42 -18.69 -14.89
CA ALA A 123 13.16 -17.37 -14.30
C ALA A 123 12.96 -16.30 -15.37
N ALA A 124 13.90 -16.20 -16.32
CA ALA A 124 13.84 -15.18 -17.38
C ALA A 124 12.60 -15.37 -18.27
N ARG A 125 12.30 -16.59 -18.73
CA ARG A 125 11.10 -16.88 -19.52
C ARG A 125 9.81 -16.53 -18.77
N THR A 126 9.73 -16.87 -17.49
CA THR A 126 8.55 -16.57 -16.65
C THR A 126 8.33 -15.05 -16.54
N VAL A 127 9.39 -14.27 -16.35
CA VAL A 127 9.25 -12.81 -16.29
C VAL A 127 8.83 -12.23 -17.64
N ASP A 128 9.33 -12.76 -18.77
CA ASP A 128 8.86 -12.35 -20.12
C ASP A 128 7.35 -12.61 -20.32
N GLU A 129 6.89 -13.79 -19.90
CA GLU A 129 5.47 -14.16 -19.94
C GLU A 129 4.60 -13.21 -19.10
N LEU A 130 5.02 -12.91 -17.86
CA LEU A 130 4.31 -12.02 -16.96
C LEU A 130 4.30 -10.57 -17.46
N ALA A 131 5.42 -10.10 -18.00
CA ALA A 131 5.50 -8.78 -18.61
C ALA A 131 4.58 -8.66 -19.84
N ALA A 132 4.50 -9.71 -20.67
CA ALA A 132 3.56 -9.78 -21.79
C ALA A 132 2.08 -9.82 -21.34
N ALA A 133 1.81 -10.31 -20.13
CA ALA A 133 0.51 -10.24 -19.47
C ALA A 133 0.25 -8.90 -18.74
N GLU A 134 1.11 -7.90 -18.93
CA GLU A 134 0.98 -6.54 -18.40
C GLU A 134 0.91 -6.47 -16.87
N VAL A 135 1.61 -7.37 -16.15
CA VAL A 135 1.73 -7.25 -14.69
C VAL A 135 2.44 -5.95 -14.31
N SER A 136 2.05 -5.37 -13.20
CA SER A 136 2.62 -4.09 -12.71
C SER A 136 3.94 -4.27 -11.96
N LEU A 137 4.23 -5.48 -11.48
CA LEU A 137 5.40 -5.84 -10.68
C LEU A 137 5.59 -7.36 -10.68
N ILE A 138 6.75 -7.83 -10.21
CA ILE A 138 7.04 -9.26 -10.02
C ILE A 138 7.14 -9.55 -8.53
N LYS A 139 6.45 -10.59 -8.04
CA LYS A 139 6.53 -11.06 -6.65
C LYS A 139 7.40 -12.29 -6.55
N VAL A 140 8.51 -12.18 -5.81
CA VAL A 140 9.39 -13.31 -5.46
C VAL A 140 9.21 -13.68 -4.01
N VAL A 141 9.27 -14.98 -3.69
CA VAL A 141 9.17 -15.49 -2.32
C VAL A 141 10.47 -16.15 -1.89
N ALA A 142 10.99 -15.74 -0.73
CA ALA A 142 12.15 -16.27 -0.05
C ALA A 142 11.83 -16.48 1.43
N HIS A 143 11.18 -17.60 1.76
CA HIS A 143 10.80 -18.00 3.12
C HIS A 143 11.58 -19.24 3.53
N SER A 144 12.78 -19.04 4.12
CA SER A 144 13.72 -20.13 4.41
C SER A 144 13.27 -21.07 5.53
N ASP A 145 12.38 -20.60 6.41
CA ASP A 145 11.87 -21.42 7.52
C ASP A 145 10.69 -22.31 7.11
N ALA A 146 10.12 -22.07 5.92
CA ALA A 146 8.97 -22.81 5.41
C ALA A 146 9.28 -23.69 4.18
N GLY A 147 10.52 -23.80 3.76
CA GLY A 147 10.91 -24.66 2.64
C GLY A 147 12.09 -24.12 1.82
N PRO A 148 12.34 -24.73 0.64
CA PRO A 148 13.38 -24.27 -0.26
C PRO A 148 13.11 -22.83 -0.72
N VAL A 149 14.17 -22.05 -0.88
CA VAL A 149 14.10 -20.70 -1.48
C VAL A 149 14.74 -20.73 -2.87
N ILE A 150 14.28 -19.86 -3.75
CA ILE A 150 14.86 -19.65 -5.07
C ILE A 150 16.36 -19.34 -4.95
N ASP A 151 17.21 -19.99 -5.75
CA ASP A 151 18.65 -19.77 -5.68
C ASP A 151 19.06 -18.36 -6.17
N ASP A 152 20.30 -17.97 -5.84
CA ASP A 152 20.78 -16.62 -6.13
C ASP A 152 20.85 -16.32 -7.63
N ASP A 153 21.14 -17.31 -8.47
CA ASP A 153 21.28 -17.11 -9.92
C ASP A 153 19.90 -16.97 -10.58
N ALA A 154 18.92 -17.76 -10.15
CA ALA A 154 17.52 -17.63 -10.59
C ALA A 154 16.91 -16.33 -10.09
N PHE A 155 17.15 -15.92 -8.81
CA PHE A 155 16.69 -14.63 -8.30
C PHE A 155 17.26 -13.46 -9.08
N ARG A 156 18.59 -13.46 -9.35
CA ARG A 156 19.21 -12.42 -10.20
C ARG A 156 18.67 -12.42 -11.62
N ALA A 157 18.31 -13.60 -12.16
CA ALA A 157 17.70 -13.69 -13.49
C ALA A 157 16.31 -13.04 -13.50
N VAL A 158 15.48 -13.26 -12.46
CA VAL A 158 14.21 -12.54 -12.28
C VAL A 158 14.45 -11.03 -12.30
N VAL A 159 15.37 -10.53 -11.45
CA VAL A 159 15.64 -9.08 -11.33
C VAL A 159 16.14 -8.48 -12.65
N ARG A 160 17.11 -9.15 -13.32
CA ARG A 160 17.64 -8.65 -14.61
C ARG A 160 16.55 -8.60 -15.67
N GLN A 161 15.73 -9.64 -15.78
CA GLN A 161 14.68 -9.69 -16.80
C GLN A 161 13.55 -8.70 -16.50
N ALA A 162 13.17 -8.56 -15.23
CA ALA A 162 12.22 -7.54 -14.80
C ALA A 162 12.70 -6.11 -15.14
N ALA A 163 14.00 -5.83 -14.98
CA ALA A 163 14.58 -4.55 -15.35
C ALA A 163 14.52 -4.28 -16.89
N VAL A 164 14.65 -5.31 -17.75
CA VAL A 164 14.44 -5.18 -19.20
C VAL A 164 13.05 -4.67 -19.52
N HIS A 165 12.05 -5.17 -18.80
CA HIS A 165 10.64 -4.76 -18.95
C HIS A 165 10.25 -3.54 -18.11
N ARG A 166 11.17 -2.98 -17.30
CA ARG A 166 10.92 -1.87 -16.35
C ARG A 166 9.83 -2.20 -15.32
N VAL A 167 9.75 -3.45 -14.91
CA VAL A 167 8.81 -3.94 -13.91
C VAL A 167 9.56 -4.12 -12.58
N PRO A 168 9.12 -3.51 -11.47
CA PRO A 168 9.80 -3.63 -10.18
C PRO A 168 9.66 -5.05 -9.60
N VAL A 169 10.66 -5.47 -8.79
CA VAL A 169 10.63 -6.75 -8.07
C VAL A 169 10.34 -6.50 -6.60
N VAL A 170 9.29 -7.14 -6.09
CA VAL A 170 8.91 -7.17 -4.68
C VAL A 170 9.21 -8.54 -4.09
N ALA A 171 9.92 -8.60 -2.97
CA ALA A 171 10.29 -9.85 -2.31
C ALA A 171 9.57 -10.03 -0.97
N HIS A 172 8.87 -11.16 -0.82
CA HIS A 172 8.60 -11.71 0.51
C HIS A 172 9.91 -12.31 1.02
N ALA A 173 10.40 -11.84 2.15
CA ALA A 173 11.68 -12.26 2.71
C ALA A 173 11.50 -12.61 4.19
N GLU A 174 11.47 -13.90 4.50
CA GLU A 174 11.25 -14.45 5.83
C GLU A 174 12.31 -15.49 6.17
N GLY A 175 12.75 -15.46 7.44
CA GLY A 175 13.89 -16.21 7.93
C GLY A 175 15.17 -15.37 7.98
N ALA A 176 16.12 -15.80 8.81
CA ALA A 176 17.36 -15.07 9.07
C ALA A 176 18.15 -14.79 7.79
N GLY A 177 18.55 -13.52 7.59
CA GLY A 177 19.33 -13.05 6.44
C GLY A 177 18.55 -12.92 5.12
N GLN A 178 17.29 -13.32 5.03
CA GLN A 178 16.55 -13.28 3.75
C GLN A 178 16.24 -11.86 3.28
N ALA A 179 15.95 -10.93 4.18
CA ALA A 179 15.73 -9.52 3.83
C ALA A 179 16.99 -8.91 3.19
N GLN A 180 18.16 -9.13 3.81
CA GLN A 180 19.45 -8.68 3.26
C GLN A 180 19.76 -9.34 1.92
N ARG A 181 19.52 -10.66 1.84
CA ARG A 181 19.75 -11.43 0.62
C ARG A 181 18.91 -10.89 -0.53
N ALA A 182 17.61 -10.69 -0.33
CA ALA A 182 16.69 -10.21 -1.37
C ALA A 182 17.11 -8.85 -1.92
N VAL A 183 17.41 -7.87 -1.04
CA VAL A 183 17.87 -6.54 -1.45
C VAL A 183 19.23 -6.59 -2.15
N ARG A 184 20.20 -7.35 -1.62
CA ARG A 184 21.51 -7.56 -2.27
C ARG A 184 21.39 -8.20 -3.65
N LEU A 185 20.39 -9.02 -3.89
CA LEU A 185 20.11 -9.65 -5.19
C LEU A 185 19.36 -8.73 -6.14
N GLY A 186 18.92 -7.57 -5.67
CA GLY A 186 18.32 -6.50 -6.47
C GLY A 186 16.81 -6.34 -6.36
N ALA A 187 16.16 -6.96 -5.35
CA ALA A 187 14.79 -6.59 -5.03
C ALA A 187 14.72 -5.11 -4.62
N THR A 188 13.84 -4.35 -5.24
CA THR A 188 13.68 -2.91 -4.97
C THR A 188 12.65 -2.62 -3.89
N ARG A 189 11.91 -3.66 -3.46
CA ARG A 189 10.90 -3.55 -2.41
C ARG A 189 10.79 -4.84 -1.61
N LEU A 190 10.65 -4.73 -0.29
CA LEU A 190 10.24 -5.85 0.55
C LEU A 190 8.73 -5.81 0.77
N ALA A 191 8.10 -6.99 0.66
CA ALA A 191 6.65 -7.15 0.81
C ALA A 191 6.18 -6.96 2.27
N HIS A 192 7.09 -7.17 3.19
CA HIS A 192 6.92 -6.96 4.62
C HIS A 192 8.13 -6.21 5.16
N ALA A 193 7.92 -5.29 6.08
CA ALA A 193 9.01 -4.77 6.89
C ALA A 193 9.72 -5.96 7.57
N PRO A 194 11.06 -6.04 7.58
CA PRO A 194 11.77 -7.18 8.16
C PRO A 194 11.38 -7.44 9.61
N PHE A 195 10.91 -8.65 9.89
CA PHE A 195 10.38 -9.07 11.20
C PHE A 195 11.06 -10.33 11.76
N SER A 196 11.76 -11.10 10.91
CA SER A 196 12.40 -12.35 11.34
C SER A 196 13.61 -12.13 12.24
N GLU A 197 14.22 -10.95 12.20
CA GLU A 197 15.37 -10.58 13.00
C GLU A 197 15.51 -9.06 13.13
N ARG A 198 16.19 -8.65 14.20
CA ARG A 198 16.61 -7.25 14.35
C ARG A 198 17.82 -6.99 13.46
N LEU A 199 17.66 -6.13 12.47
CA LEU A 199 18.71 -5.76 11.53
C LEU A 199 19.81 -4.92 12.22
N THR A 200 21.06 -5.05 11.76
CA THR A 200 22.14 -4.15 12.17
C THR A 200 21.97 -2.76 11.54
N ASP A 201 22.59 -1.73 12.11
CA ASP A 201 22.52 -0.36 11.55
C ASP A 201 23.14 -0.28 10.16
N THR A 202 24.15 -1.11 9.86
CA THR A 202 24.75 -1.20 8.52
C THR A 202 23.77 -1.76 7.51
N GLU A 203 22.99 -2.77 7.86
CA GLU A 203 21.97 -3.38 7.01
C GLU A 203 20.79 -2.42 6.80
N ILE A 204 20.35 -1.75 7.86
CA ILE A 204 19.32 -0.69 7.77
C ILE A 204 19.76 0.38 6.76
N ALA A 205 20.96 0.93 6.92
CA ALA A 205 21.47 1.99 6.02
C ALA A 205 21.60 1.51 4.56
N ALA A 206 22.07 0.27 4.35
CA ALA A 206 22.18 -0.31 3.02
C ALA A 206 20.81 -0.51 2.34
N GLN A 207 19.81 -0.95 3.09
CA GLN A 207 18.45 -1.11 2.56
C GLN A 207 17.75 0.23 2.34
N ALA A 208 17.91 1.20 3.24
CA ALA A 208 17.34 2.54 3.09
C ALA A 208 17.84 3.26 1.82
N ALA A 209 19.07 2.96 1.39
CA ALA A 209 19.64 3.52 0.17
C ALA A 209 19.16 2.86 -1.13
N SER A 210 18.48 1.70 -1.08
CA SER A 210 18.26 0.89 -2.28
C SER A 210 16.91 0.20 -2.41
N ALA A 211 16.11 0.18 -1.35
CA ALA A 211 14.81 -0.48 -1.34
C ALA A 211 13.77 0.30 -0.50
N SER A 212 12.50 0.12 -0.79
CA SER A 212 11.39 0.51 0.07
C SER A 212 10.82 -0.71 0.81
N TRP A 213 10.16 -0.48 1.95
CA TRP A 213 9.49 -1.53 2.71
C TRP A 213 7.99 -1.31 2.73
N ILE A 214 7.20 -2.36 2.47
CA ILE A 214 5.77 -2.34 2.77
C ILE A 214 5.61 -2.73 4.23
N SER A 215 4.80 -2.01 4.98
CA SER A 215 4.76 -2.11 6.44
C SER A 215 4.24 -3.46 6.93
N THR A 216 2.98 -3.80 6.70
CA THR A 216 2.31 -5.04 7.12
C THR A 216 2.60 -5.46 8.58
N LEU A 217 2.73 -4.48 9.48
CA LEU A 217 3.17 -4.70 10.87
C LEU A 217 2.12 -5.46 11.70
N ALA A 218 0.85 -5.15 11.47
CA ALA A 218 -0.26 -5.66 12.28
C ALA A 218 -0.67 -7.11 11.97
N ILE A 219 0.03 -7.81 11.06
CA ILE A 219 -0.23 -9.23 10.78
C ILE A 219 0.57 -10.17 11.69
N HIS A 220 1.62 -9.66 12.33
CA HIS A 220 2.55 -10.44 13.13
C HIS A 220 2.07 -10.63 14.57
N ASP A 221 2.57 -11.68 15.23
CA ASP A 221 2.48 -11.80 16.68
C ASP A 221 3.31 -10.70 17.40
N ASP A 222 3.13 -10.59 18.72
CA ASP A 222 3.70 -9.49 19.50
C ASP A 222 5.24 -9.39 19.39
N ASP A 223 5.95 -10.53 19.36
CA ASP A 223 7.42 -10.55 19.32
C ASP A 223 7.93 -10.12 17.91
N ALA A 224 7.39 -10.69 16.84
CA ALA A 224 7.75 -10.35 15.47
C ALA A 224 7.32 -8.90 15.14
N CYS A 225 6.16 -8.46 15.62
CA CYS A 225 5.68 -7.08 15.48
C CYS A 225 6.64 -6.09 16.16
N ALA A 226 7.13 -6.40 17.37
CA ALA A 226 8.08 -5.55 18.08
C ALA A 226 9.42 -5.42 17.32
N VAL A 227 9.92 -6.51 16.73
CA VAL A 227 11.11 -6.50 15.87
C VAL A 227 10.88 -5.65 14.64
N ALA A 228 9.75 -5.83 13.94
CA ALA A 228 9.42 -5.07 12.74
C ALA A 228 9.29 -3.56 13.04
N ILE A 229 8.61 -3.17 14.12
CA ILE A 229 8.47 -1.78 14.55
C ILE A 229 9.83 -1.15 14.86
N ASP A 230 10.76 -1.85 15.56
CA ASP A 230 12.11 -1.33 15.82
C ASP A 230 12.90 -1.17 14.52
N ASN A 231 12.83 -2.14 13.62
CA ASN A 231 13.48 -2.04 12.31
C ASN A 231 12.92 -0.88 11.48
N VAL A 232 11.59 -0.70 11.41
CA VAL A 232 10.94 0.40 10.68
C VAL A 232 11.37 1.76 11.25
N ARG A 233 11.36 1.91 12.58
CA ARG A 233 11.81 3.17 13.23
C ARG A 233 13.23 3.55 12.81
N ARG A 234 14.14 2.58 12.80
CA ARG A 234 15.55 2.79 12.42
C ARG A 234 15.71 3.00 10.92
N PHE A 235 14.90 2.32 10.11
CA PHE A 235 14.89 2.46 8.66
C PHE A 235 14.44 3.87 8.23
N VAL A 236 13.34 4.37 8.79
CA VAL A 236 12.87 5.75 8.56
C VAL A 236 13.90 6.77 9.01
N ALA A 237 14.50 6.58 10.21
CA ALA A 237 15.57 7.46 10.70
C ALA A 237 16.81 7.48 9.79
N ALA A 238 17.05 6.42 9.02
CA ALA A 238 18.10 6.33 8.00
C ALA A 238 17.66 6.87 6.62
N GLY A 239 16.46 7.43 6.48
CA GLY A 239 15.90 7.96 5.23
C GLY A 239 15.25 6.92 4.34
N GLY A 240 14.93 5.75 4.86
CA GLY A 240 14.24 4.69 4.12
C GLY A 240 12.75 5.00 3.88
N GLU A 241 12.24 4.59 2.74
CA GLU A 241 10.85 4.75 2.34
C GLU A 241 9.98 3.60 2.86
N VAL A 242 8.94 3.92 3.63
CA VAL A 242 7.93 2.96 4.10
C VAL A 242 6.62 3.22 3.39
N LEU A 243 6.00 2.16 2.87
CA LEU A 243 4.71 2.17 2.19
C LEU A 243 3.69 1.43 3.05
N TYR A 244 2.51 2.00 3.22
CA TYR A 244 1.40 1.33 3.90
C TYR A 244 0.96 0.09 3.14
N GLY A 245 0.80 -1.03 3.83
CA GLY A 245 0.21 -2.26 3.31
C GLY A 245 -0.29 -3.13 4.44
N THR A 246 -1.34 -3.91 4.20
CA THR A 246 -2.03 -4.65 5.25
C THR A 246 -1.89 -6.15 5.17
N ASP A 247 -1.36 -6.67 4.06
CA ASP A 247 -1.45 -8.09 3.70
C ASP A 247 -2.91 -8.58 3.72
N MET A 248 -3.81 -7.74 3.19
CA MET A 248 -5.25 -8.01 3.13
C MET A 248 -5.51 -9.38 2.51
N GLY A 249 -6.25 -10.22 3.25
CA GLY A 249 -6.47 -11.63 2.90
C GLY A 249 -5.66 -12.59 3.77
N ASN A 250 -4.64 -12.13 4.49
CA ASN A 250 -3.94 -12.91 5.50
C ASN A 250 -4.71 -12.80 6.85
N GLY A 251 -5.50 -13.82 7.14
CA GLY A 251 -6.39 -13.81 8.31
C GLY A 251 -7.60 -12.88 8.17
N ALA A 252 -8.16 -12.47 9.28
CA ALA A 252 -9.35 -11.62 9.34
C ALA A 252 -8.98 -10.14 9.18
N THR A 253 -8.73 -9.71 7.95
CA THR A 253 -8.43 -8.32 7.60
C THR A 253 -9.66 -7.62 6.99
N PRO A 254 -9.92 -6.33 7.28
CA PRO A 254 -10.98 -5.59 6.59
C PRO A 254 -10.60 -5.34 5.12
N VAL A 255 -11.59 -5.24 4.24
CA VAL A 255 -11.39 -4.75 2.86
C VAL A 255 -11.50 -3.23 2.86
N ASP A 256 -10.64 -2.60 3.62
CA ASP A 256 -10.54 -1.16 3.85
C ASP A 256 -9.21 -0.83 4.54
N LEU A 257 -9.02 0.43 4.90
CA LEU A 257 -7.93 0.85 5.78
C LEU A 257 -7.97 0.07 7.11
N ARG A 258 -6.81 -0.42 7.55
CA ARG A 258 -6.68 -1.21 8.79
C ARG A 258 -6.14 -0.32 9.91
N GLU A 259 -6.97 -0.04 10.91
CA GLU A 259 -6.60 0.83 12.05
C GLU A 259 -5.37 0.32 12.79
N ALA A 260 -5.30 -0.99 13.05
CA ALA A 260 -4.15 -1.59 13.74
C ALA A 260 -2.82 -1.38 12.97
N GLU A 261 -2.84 -1.33 11.64
CA GLU A 261 -1.64 -1.03 10.85
C GLU A 261 -1.22 0.44 10.99
N ILE A 262 -2.18 1.36 10.99
CA ILE A 262 -1.93 2.78 11.25
C ILE A 262 -1.32 2.98 12.64
N ASP A 263 -1.84 2.31 13.65
CA ASP A 263 -1.35 2.41 15.03
C ASP A 263 0.06 1.81 15.17
N ALA A 264 0.35 0.71 14.46
CA ALA A 264 1.69 0.13 14.42
C ALA A 264 2.70 1.04 13.70
N LEU A 265 2.31 1.72 12.61
CA LEU A 265 3.14 2.72 11.95
C LEU A 265 3.44 3.91 12.87
N ARG A 266 2.45 4.39 13.64
CA ARG A 266 2.66 5.43 14.67
C ARG A 266 3.62 4.95 15.76
N ALA A 267 3.50 3.71 16.22
CA ALA A 267 4.44 3.13 17.18
C ALA A 267 5.86 3.03 16.62
N ALA A 268 6.01 2.90 15.31
CA ALA A 268 7.29 2.97 14.62
C ALA A 268 7.80 4.40 14.38
N GLY A 269 7.02 5.43 14.73
CA GLY A 269 7.40 6.84 14.65
C GLY A 269 6.93 7.57 13.38
N LEU A 270 6.10 6.94 12.54
CA LEU A 270 5.47 7.63 11.41
C LEU A 270 4.17 8.29 11.88
N ASP A 271 4.11 9.61 11.85
CA ASP A 271 2.89 10.36 12.16
C ASP A 271 2.77 11.60 11.26
N GLY A 272 1.62 12.28 11.29
CA GLY A 272 1.38 13.49 10.50
C GLY A 272 1.68 13.30 9.01
N LEU A 273 2.59 14.09 8.45
CA LEU A 273 2.95 14.06 7.03
C LEU A 273 3.60 12.73 6.62
N ASP A 274 4.47 12.18 7.44
CA ASP A 274 5.16 10.92 7.13
C ASP A 274 4.17 9.75 7.01
N LEU A 275 3.16 9.71 7.89
CA LEU A 275 2.09 8.73 7.83
C LEU A 275 1.22 8.92 6.57
N LEU A 276 0.84 10.16 6.23
CA LEU A 276 0.07 10.45 5.02
C LEU A 276 0.86 10.10 3.76
N THR A 277 2.16 10.35 3.74
CA THR A 277 3.05 9.96 2.64
C THR A 277 3.10 8.44 2.49
N ALA A 278 3.24 7.68 3.59
CA ALA A 278 3.22 6.22 3.56
C ALA A 278 1.90 5.65 3.01
N LEU A 279 0.76 6.28 3.31
CA LEU A 279 -0.56 5.93 2.79
C LEU A 279 -0.73 6.22 1.29
N SER A 280 0.18 6.96 0.68
CA SER A 280 0.26 7.26 -0.76
C SER A 280 -1.12 7.60 -1.37
N PRO A 281 -1.82 8.65 -0.89
CA PRO A 281 -3.15 8.99 -1.40
C PRO A 281 -3.09 9.37 -2.88
N ALA A 282 -4.20 9.17 -3.57
CA ALA A 282 -4.36 9.71 -4.92
C ALA A 282 -4.32 11.25 -4.87
N ASP A 283 -3.87 11.87 -5.96
CA ASP A 283 -3.90 13.33 -6.08
C ASP A 283 -5.35 13.84 -5.93
N PRO A 284 -5.67 14.63 -4.89
CA PRO A 284 -7.01 15.12 -4.65
C PRO A 284 -7.47 16.15 -5.71
N LEU A 285 -6.54 16.72 -6.48
CA LEU A 285 -6.82 17.65 -7.57
C LEU A 285 -7.18 16.96 -8.88
N ALA A 286 -6.94 15.65 -9.00
CA ALA A 286 -7.24 14.87 -10.21
C ALA A 286 -8.75 14.61 -10.43
N GLY A 287 -9.62 15.07 -9.53
CA GLY A 287 -11.09 14.99 -9.70
C GLY A 287 -11.71 13.65 -9.29
N GLY A 288 -11.00 12.84 -8.52
CA GLY A 288 -11.49 11.59 -7.92
C GLY A 288 -12.34 11.82 -6.66
N ALA A 289 -12.66 10.71 -5.97
CA ALA A 289 -13.28 10.78 -4.65
C ALA A 289 -12.30 11.37 -3.62
N LEU A 290 -12.84 12.16 -2.70
CA LEU A 290 -12.08 12.84 -1.65
C LEU A 290 -12.39 12.21 -0.29
N LEU A 291 -11.39 12.21 0.59
CA LEU A 291 -11.52 11.91 2.01
C LEU A 291 -11.36 13.19 2.82
N LEU A 292 -12.14 13.31 3.90
CA LEU A 292 -11.90 14.23 4.99
C LEU A 292 -11.31 13.45 6.16
N LEU A 293 -10.20 13.92 6.69
CA LEU A 293 -9.52 13.42 7.86
C LEU A 293 -9.73 14.41 9.01
N PRO A 294 -10.70 14.19 9.90
CA PRO A 294 -10.83 15.00 11.11
C PRO A 294 -9.53 14.99 11.91
N ASP A 295 -9.08 16.15 12.36
CA ASP A 295 -7.80 16.32 13.08
C ASP A 295 -6.57 15.78 12.32
N GLY A 296 -6.67 15.55 11.01
CA GLY A 296 -5.63 14.94 10.19
C GLY A 296 -5.45 13.43 10.42
N ASP A 297 -6.37 12.75 11.12
CA ASP A 297 -6.25 11.34 11.49
C ASP A 297 -6.81 10.41 10.41
N PRO A 298 -5.98 9.56 9.76
CA PRO A 298 -6.44 8.59 8.78
C PRO A 298 -7.43 7.54 9.34
N ASN A 299 -7.34 7.16 10.62
CA ASN A 299 -8.29 6.24 11.23
C ASN A 299 -9.72 6.81 11.24
N ARG A 300 -9.85 8.13 11.28
CA ARG A 300 -11.12 8.86 11.25
C ARG A 300 -11.54 9.30 9.85
N ALA A 301 -10.75 8.95 8.82
CA ALA A 301 -11.03 9.33 7.46
C ALA A 301 -12.40 8.84 6.98
N ARG A 302 -13.16 9.73 6.35
CA ARG A 302 -14.44 9.42 5.71
C ARG A 302 -14.53 10.03 4.32
N ARG A 303 -15.30 9.43 3.45
CA ARG A 303 -15.55 9.99 2.12
C ARG A 303 -16.33 11.29 2.26
N LEU A 304 -15.89 12.30 1.51
CA LEU A 304 -16.63 13.55 1.35
C LEU A 304 -17.75 13.41 0.33
N THR A 305 -18.87 14.09 0.61
CA THR A 305 -20.03 14.19 -0.27
C THR A 305 -20.40 15.65 -0.46
N ALA A 306 -21.23 15.96 -1.45
CA ALA A 306 -21.74 17.33 -1.65
C ALA A 306 -22.52 17.84 -0.42
N ALA A 307 -23.20 16.96 0.31
CA ALA A 307 -23.94 17.33 1.53
C ALA A 307 -23.04 17.88 2.65
N ASP A 308 -21.76 17.47 2.72
CA ASP A 308 -20.82 18.00 3.70
C ASP A 308 -20.48 19.49 3.49
N ILE A 309 -20.78 20.03 2.30
CA ILE A 309 -20.54 21.43 1.96
C ILE A 309 -21.76 22.30 2.20
N ASP A 310 -22.97 21.71 2.18
CA ASP A 310 -24.25 22.44 2.23
C ASP A 310 -24.80 22.60 3.66
N THR A 311 -24.16 22.08 4.71
CA THR A 311 -24.71 21.96 6.07
C THR A 311 -24.80 23.25 6.90
N ASP A 312 -24.60 24.48 6.33
CA ASP A 312 -24.68 25.72 7.08
C ASP A 312 -25.78 26.70 6.54
N THR A 313 -26.97 26.21 6.18
CA THR A 313 -28.07 27.13 5.81
C THR A 313 -29.29 27.07 6.76
N ASP A 314 -29.27 26.30 7.87
CA ASP A 314 -30.43 26.20 8.73
C ASP A 314 -30.10 26.25 10.25
N THR A 315 -29.55 27.39 10.71
CA THR A 315 -29.63 27.73 12.15
C THR A 315 -29.86 29.22 12.35
N ASP A 316 -30.71 29.83 11.53
CA ASP A 316 -31.29 31.14 11.82
C ASP A 316 -32.80 31.12 11.51
N THR A 317 -33.53 30.35 12.32
CA THR A 317 -34.99 30.50 12.44
C THR A 317 -35.32 31.01 13.81
N ASP A 318 -35.48 32.32 13.85
CA ASP A 318 -36.66 32.97 14.42
C ASP A 318 -37.00 32.61 15.88
N SER A 319 -36.55 33.48 16.77
CA SER A 319 -37.25 33.73 18.03
C SER A 319 -37.55 35.23 18.14
N THR A 320 -38.47 35.69 17.29
CA THR A 320 -39.31 36.85 17.59
C THR A 320 -40.64 36.31 18.05
N GLU A 321 -40.87 36.29 19.35
CA GLU A 321 -42.22 36.31 19.91
C GLU A 321 -42.51 37.67 20.54
N PRO A 322 -43.78 38.06 20.52
CA PRO A 322 -44.28 39.39 20.79
C PRO A 322 -44.34 39.80 22.27
#